data_b343bbc6dbfe3330a5a6052c8ac67d5c
#
_entry.id   b343bbc6dbfe3330a5a6052c8ac67d5c
#
_cell.length_a   1.000
_cell.length_b   1.000
_cell.length_c   1.000
_cell.angle_alpha   90.00
_cell.angle_beta   90.00
_cell.angle_gamma   90.00
#
_symmetry.space_group_name_H-M   'P 1'
#
loop_
_entity.id
_entity.type
_entity.pdbx_description
1 polymer ?
#
loop_
_entity_poly.entity_id
_entity_poly.type
_entity_poly.pdbx_seq_one_letter_code
_entity_poly.pdbx_strand_id
1 'polypeptide(L)'
;MLVAVQVALSLAILANALHIVQVRQAVSARTSGLAAEQDVFALQIRPMQRGGHEEQLAGQARQTATLLAVPGVLSVAGSSQMPLSRSGNYTSVSVDRKQLNPTTNTTVYRSADSLIKTWGLQLVEGRDFLPGEIPIIDQSTSDESPKVVIITRKLGEKMWPGSTGFVGKTMYFGTGETAREAQVVGVIEKLQTPGAQITETGEQSILLPIRATGGKTDNYTLRAEPGQLDRVIKEAEAAVRAASPTPVILRIKTMNEMRTTRYRADNALAWMLVAVSVLLLLITSSGIVGMASLWVTQRRKQIGVRRALGARRVDILRYFITENIMITTIGVAAGVLLALALNQLLVSSLEMARLPAGYLIAGAGVFWALGVAAVYGPAWRAASISPATATRSA
;
A
#
# COMPACT_ATOMS: atom_id res chain seq x y z
N MET A 1 -6.20 -8.68 38.59
CA MET A 1 -6.52 -9.49 37.40
C MET A 1 -7.09 -8.64 36.26
N LEU A 2 -8.17 -7.87 36.46
CA LEU A 2 -8.84 -7.10 35.40
C LEU A 2 -7.87 -6.19 34.61
N VAL A 3 -7.04 -5.38 35.29
CA VAL A 3 -6.05 -4.49 34.68
C VAL A 3 -5.04 -5.27 33.82
N ALA A 4 -4.54 -6.41 34.30
CA ALA A 4 -3.58 -7.21 33.54
C ALA A 4 -4.20 -7.76 32.25
N VAL A 5 -5.45 -8.23 32.28
CA VAL A 5 -6.18 -8.69 31.08
C VAL A 5 -6.40 -7.53 30.12
N GLN A 6 -6.79 -6.36 30.62
CA GLN A 6 -7.00 -5.16 29.82
C GLN A 6 -5.71 -4.70 29.13
N VAL A 7 -4.58 -4.67 29.86
CA VAL A 7 -3.25 -4.35 29.32
C VAL A 7 -2.86 -5.38 28.24
N ALA A 8 -3.09 -6.68 28.50
CA ALA A 8 -2.75 -7.73 27.55
C ALA A 8 -3.51 -7.60 26.23
N LEU A 9 -4.83 -7.44 26.28
CA LEU A 9 -5.65 -7.25 25.09
C LEU A 9 -5.30 -5.97 24.34
N SER A 10 -5.13 -4.87 25.08
CA SER A 10 -4.79 -3.57 24.47
C SER A 10 -3.41 -3.61 23.79
N LEU A 11 -2.40 -4.24 24.40
CA LEU A 11 -1.07 -4.40 23.80
C LEU A 11 -1.13 -5.25 22.53
N ALA A 12 -1.85 -6.38 22.56
CA ALA A 12 -1.98 -7.26 21.41
C ALA A 12 -2.61 -6.55 20.21
N ILE A 13 -3.69 -5.81 20.45
CA ILE A 13 -4.37 -5.05 19.39
C ILE A 13 -3.51 -3.89 18.92
N LEU A 14 -2.95 -3.09 19.83
CA LEU A 14 -2.16 -1.91 19.52
C LEU A 14 -0.93 -2.23 18.68
N ALA A 15 -0.15 -3.26 19.05
CA ALA A 15 1.07 -3.64 18.34
C ALA A 15 0.76 -4.05 16.89
N ASN A 16 -0.27 -4.88 16.68
CA ASN A 16 -0.68 -5.30 15.34
C ASN A 16 -1.29 -4.13 14.54
N ALA A 17 -2.14 -3.29 15.18
CA ALA A 17 -2.74 -2.13 14.51
C ALA A 17 -1.68 -1.14 14.02
N LEU A 18 -0.71 -0.77 14.85
CA LEU A 18 0.37 0.13 14.47
C LEU A 18 1.23 -0.44 13.34
N HIS A 19 1.53 -1.74 13.38
CA HIS A 19 2.24 -2.41 12.29
C HIS A 19 1.46 -2.34 10.98
N ILE A 20 0.15 -2.66 11.01
CA ILE A 20 -0.72 -2.56 9.83
C ILE A 20 -0.75 -1.13 9.28
N VAL A 21 -0.91 -0.13 10.14
CA VAL A 21 -0.91 1.28 9.75
C VAL A 21 0.39 1.65 9.05
N GLN A 22 1.54 1.28 9.62
CA GLN A 22 2.85 1.62 9.04
C GLN A 22 3.07 0.91 7.70
N VAL A 23 2.72 -0.37 7.58
CA VAL A 23 2.82 -1.10 6.30
C VAL A 23 1.97 -0.43 5.23
N ARG A 24 0.71 -0.07 5.54
CA ARG A 24 -0.18 0.60 4.58
C ARG A 24 0.29 1.99 4.19
N GLN A 25 0.80 2.77 5.13
CA GLN A 25 1.41 4.07 4.85
C GLN A 25 2.65 3.93 3.96
N ALA A 26 3.53 2.98 4.25
CA ALA A 26 4.71 2.70 3.42
C ALA A 26 4.31 2.31 1.98
N VAL A 27 3.27 1.48 1.82
CA VAL A 27 2.75 1.10 0.49
C VAL A 27 2.15 2.30 -0.24
N SER A 28 1.37 3.13 0.43
CA SER A 28 0.77 4.33 -0.20
C SER A 28 1.80 5.39 -0.59
N ALA A 29 2.95 5.41 0.10
CA ALA A 29 4.07 6.29 -0.21
C ALA A 29 4.99 5.76 -1.32
N ARG A 30 4.81 4.52 -1.80
CA ARG A 30 5.61 3.96 -2.90
C ARG A 30 5.46 4.81 -4.15
N THR A 31 6.59 5.05 -4.82
CA THR A 31 6.58 5.68 -6.15
C THR A 31 5.97 4.74 -7.18
N SER A 32 5.21 5.27 -8.14
CA SER A 32 4.61 4.45 -9.21
C SER A 32 5.64 3.92 -10.22
N GLY A 33 6.82 4.52 -10.26
CA GLY A 33 7.83 4.30 -11.28
C GLY A 33 7.86 5.40 -12.35
N LEU A 34 6.83 6.25 -12.42
CA LEU A 34 6.77 7.39 -13.33
C LEU A 34 7.67 8.54 -12.82
N ALA A 35 8.43 9.17 -13.71
CA ALA A 35 9.39 10.21 -13.32
C ALA A 35 8.69 11.51 -12.87
N ALA A 36 7.59 11.89 -13.50
CA ALA A 36 6.85 13.13 -13.22
C ALA A 36 5.36 12.79 -13.12
N GLU A 37 5.01 12.06 -12.06
CA GLU A 37 3.67 11.53 -11.87
C GLU A 37 2.58 12.62 -11.88
N GLN A 38 2.90 13.80 -11.32
CA GLN A 38 1.99 14.95 -11.27
C GLN A 38 1.67 15.53 -12.65
N ASP A 39 2.49 15.26 -13.67
CA ASP A 39 2.31 15.81 -15.03
C ASP A 39 1.71 14.78 -16.00
N VAL A 40 1.33 13.59 -15.50
CA VAL A 40 0.76 12.49 -16.31
C VAL A 40 -0.72 12.32 -16.04
N PHE A 41 -1.48 12.18 -17.11
CA PHE A 41 -2.90 11.84 -17.05
C PHE A 41 -3.28 10.77 -18.07
N ALA A 42 -4.38 10.11 -17.83
CA ALA A 42 -5.01 9.17 -18.76
C ALA A 42 -6.23 9.79 -19.40
N LEU A 43 -6.38 9.56 -20.69
CA LEU A 43 -7.54 9.93 -21.50
C LEU A 43 -8.11 8.67 -22.13
N GLN A 44 -9.34 8.32 -21.77
CA GLN A 44 -10.09 7.22 -22.39
C GLN A 44 -11.09 7.79 -23.37
N ILE A 45 -11.04 7.31 -24.62
CA ILE A 45 -11.93 7.71 -25.72
C ILE A 45 -12.82 6.50 -26.04
N ARG A 46 -14.12 6.67 -25.91
CA ARG A 46 -15.10 5.68 -26.31
C ARG A 46 -15.98 6.24 -27.41
N PRO A 47 -15.74 5.88 -28.67
CA PRO A 47 -16.61 6.28 -29.77
C PRO A 47 -17.98 5.61 -29.63
N MET A 48 -19.04 6.31 -30.03
CA MET A 48 -20.41 5.77 -30.03
C MET A 48 -20.59 4.69 -31.12
N GLN A 49 -19.87 4.82 -32.21
CA GLN A 49 -19.81 3.82 -33.30
C GLN A 49 -18.35 3.43 -33.53
N ARG A 50 -18.08 2.15 -33.69
CA ARG A 50 -16.77 1.63 -34.00
C ARG A 50 -16.77 1.01 -35.39
N GLY A 51 -15.79 1.39 -36.17
CA GLY A 51 -15.52 0.78 -37.44
C GLY A 51 -14.74 -0.52 -37.37
N GLY A 52 -14.44 -1.08 -38.51
CA GLY A 52 -13.59 -2.25 -38.63
C GLY A 52 -12.13 -2.00 -38.22
N HIS A 53 -11.31 -3.03 -38.38
CA HIS A 53 -9.89 -3.02 -38.00
C HIS A 53 -9.11 -1.82 -38.54
N GLU A 54 -9.18 -1.59 -39.87
CA GLU A 54 -8.47 -0.50 -40.55
C GLU A 54 -8.94 0.88 -40.09
N GLU A 55 -10.24 1.05 -39.88
CA GLU A 55 -10.79 2.32 -39.39
C GLU A 55 -10.36 2.62 -37.96
N GLN A 56 -10.25 1.59 -37.12
CA GLN A 56 -9.72 1.74 -35.77
C GLN A 56 -8.24 2.15 -35.79
N LEU A 57 -7.41 1.55 -36.65
CA LEU A 57 -5.99 1.94 -36.79
C LEU A 57 -5.86 3.38 -37.28
N ALA A 58 -6.63 3.77 -38.30
CA ALA A 58 -6.65 5.14 -38.77
C ALA A 58 -7.15 6.12 -37.71
N GLY A 59 -8.13 5.71 -36.90
CA GLY A 59 -8.65 6.46 -35.77
C GLY A 59 -7.59 6.68 -34.70
N GLN A 60 -6.86 5.64 -34.31
CA GLN A 60 -5.76 5.72 -33.32
C GLN A 60 -4.65 6.66 -33.82
N ALA A 61 -4.27 6.57 -35.09
CA ALA A 61 -3.25 7.44 -35.67
C ALA A 61 -3.69 8.93 -35.65
N ARG A 62 -4.95 9.22 -36.04
CA ARG A 62 -5.51 10.59 -35.95
C ARG A 62 -5.56 11.11 -34.53
N GLN A 63 -6.05 10.30 -33.58
CA GLN A 63 -6.14 10.67 -32.16
C GLN A 63 -4.77 10.98 -31.58
N THR A 64 -3.76 10.15 -31.85
CA THR A 64 -2.38 10.38 -31.40
C THR A 64 -1.83 11.68 -32.00
N ALA A 65 -2.01 11.92 -33.28
CA ALA A 65 -1.56 13.15 -33.93
C ALA A 65 -2.27 14.39 -33.35
N THR A 66 -3.59 14.31 -33.15
CA THR A 66 -4.38 15.40 -32.56
C THR A 66 -3.89 15.72 -31.14
N LEU A 67 -3.63 14.71 -30.32
CA LEU A 67 -3.17 14.88 -28.95
C LEU A 67 -1.74 15.45 -28.87
N LEU A 68 -0.85 15.01 -29.77
CA LEU A 68 0.52 15.54 -29.89
C LEU A 68 0.55 16.99 -30.36
N ALA A 69 -0.45 17.44 -31.12
CA ALA A 69 -0.54 18.82 -31.58
C ALA A 69 -1.03 19.81 -30.49
N VAL A 70 -1.50 19.33 -29.35
CA VAL A 70 -1.95 20.19 -28.25
C VAL A 70 -0.73 20.85 -27.60
N PRO A 71 -0.69 22.20 -27.51
CA PRO A 71 0.43 22.91 -26.88
C PRO A 71 0.65 22.46 -25.43
N GLY A 72 1.90 22.17 -25.08
CA GLY A 72 2.28 21.70 -23.74
C GLY A 72 2.15 20.19 -23.54
N VAL A 73 1.79 19.41 -24.57
CA VAL A 73 1.90 17.95 -24.55
C VAL A 73 3.32 17.55 -24.95
N LEU A 74 4.04 16.91 -24.05
CA LEU A 74 5.41 16.42 -24.28
C LEU A 74 5.45 15.04 -24.95
N SER A 75 4.50 14.19 -24.64
CA SER A 75 4.43 12.84 -25.19
C SER A 75 3.03 12.25 -25.03
N VAL A 76 2.65 11.40 -25.97
CA VAL A 76 1.41 10.63 -25.99
C VAL A 76 1.76 9.17 -26.26
N ALA A 77 1.13 8.25 -25.55
CA ALA A 77 1.20 6.83 -25.84
C ALA A 77 -0.18 6.18 -25.66
N GLY A 78 -0.52 5.25 -26.54
CA GLY A 78 -1.61 4.34 -26.27
C GLY A 78 -1.23 3.39 -25.14
N SER A 79 -2.12 3.14 -24.19
CA SER A 79 -1.86 2.18 -23.10
C SER A 79 -3.10 1.41 -22.74
N SER A 80 -2.97 0.07 -22.63
CA SER A 80 -4.11 -0.78 -22.27
C SER A 80 -4.65 -0.48 -20.89
N GLN A 81 -3.83 0.06 -19.99
CA GLN A 81 -4.17 0.37 -18.61
C GLN A 81 -3.16 1.35 -17.99
N MET A 82 -3.47 1.84 -16.80
CA MET A 82 -2.62 2.76 -16.04
C MET A 82 -2.19 2.14 -14.71
N PRO A 83 -0.98 2.48 -14.21
CA PRO A 83 -0.63 2.20 -12.82
C PRO A 83 -1.66 2.80 -11.86
N LEU A 84 -1.87 2.18 -10.71
CA LEU A 84 -2.78 2.68 -9.66
C LEU A 84 -4.26 2.80 -10.06
N SER A 85 -4.67 2.24 -11.21
CA SER A 85 -6.06 2.33 -11.69
C SER A 85 -7.04 1.41 -10.96
N ARG A 86 -6.61 0.68 -9.92
CA ARG A 86 -7.31 -0.28 -9.04
C ARG A 86 -7.52 -1.66 -9.65
N SER A 87 -7.87 -1.74 -10.91
CA SER A 87 -8.08 -3.01 -11.62
C SER A 87 -7.33 -3.00 -12.94
N GLY A 88 -6.88 -4.15 -13.37
CA GLY A 88 -6.13 -4.29 -14.63
C GLY A 88 -6.01 -5.73 -15.07
N ASN A 89 -5.33 -5.93 -16.17
CA ASN A 89 -5.06 -7.24 -16.76
C ASN A 89 -3.83 -7.84 -16.11
N TYR A 90 -3.99 -9.04 -15.60
CA TYR A 90 -2.91 -9.86 -15.05
C TYR A 90 -2.74 -11.12 -15.88
N THR A 91 -1.54 -11.65 -15.89
CA THR A 91 -1.21 -12.89 -16.57
C THR A 91 -0.24 -13.70 -15.73
N SER A 92 -0.26 -15.01 -15.91
CA SER A 92 0.70 -15.92 -15.30
C SER A 92 1.92 -16.04 -16.19
N VAL A 93 3.10 -16.05 -15.58
CA VAL A 93 4.37 -16.20 -16.29
C VAL A 93 5.23 -17.29 -15.68
N SER A 94 6.03 -17.95 -16.51
CA SER A 94 6.86 -19.10 -16.15
C SER A 94 8.26 -18.96 -16.72
N VAL A 95 9.25 -19.50 -16.04
CA VAL A 95 10.64 -19.56 -16.53
C VAL A 95 10.86 -20.77 -17.47
N ASP A 96 10.04 -21.81 -17.33
CA ASP A 96 10.05 -22.99 -18.19
C ASP A 96 8.61 -23.34 -18.55
N ARG A 97 8.36 -23.64 -19.85
CA ARG A 97 7.05 -24.04 -20.35
C ARG A 97 6.54 -25.35 -19.77
N LYS A 98 7.45 -26.23 -19.31
CA LYS A 98 7.10 -27.52 -18.72
C LYS A 98 6.66 -27.46 -17.27
N GLN A 99 6.71 -26.30 -16.62
CA GLN A 99 6.24 -26.14 -15.26
C GLN A 99 4.74 -26.48 -15.13
N LEU A 100 4.38 -27.17 -14.04
CA LEU A 100 2.98 -27.45 -13.72
C LEU A 100 2.25 -26.20 -13.23
N ASN A 101 2.95 -25.35 -12.47
CA ASN A 101 2.42 -24.11 -11.95
C ASN A 101 3.24 -22.92 -12.47
N PRO A 102 2.62 -21.76 -12.72
CA PRO A 102 3.35 -20.55 -13.07
C PRO A 102 4.32 -20.13 -11.97
N THR A 103 5.42 -19.47 -12.38
CA THR A 103 6.39 -18.92 -11.42
C THR A 103 5.79 -17.79 -10.62
N THR A 104 5.03 -16.90 -11.27
CA THR A 104 4.34 -15.77 -10.62
C THR A 104 3.23 -15.21 -11.51
N ASN A 105 2.40 -14.34 -10.93
CA ASN A 105 1.45 -13.51 -11.65
C ASN A 105 2.03 -12.10 -11.80
N THR A 106 1.83 -11.49 -12.95
CA THR A 106 2.30 -10.15 -13.27
C THR A 106 1.23 -9.37 -14.01
N THR A 107 1.37 -8.05 -14.04
CA THR A 107 0.51 -7.20 -14.85
C THR A 107 1.15 -6.89 -16.21
N VAL A 108 0.32 -6.64 -17.22
CA VAL A 108 0.77 -6.41 -18.60
C VAL A 108 0.27 -5.08 -19.10
N TYR A 109 1.18 -4.17 -19.42
CA TYR A 109 0.93 -2.89 -20.08
C TYR A 109 1.20 -3.06 -21.58
N ARG A 110 0.16 -2.96 -22.41
CA ARG A 110 0.27 -3.07 -23.87
C ARG A 110 0.30 -1.67 -24.47
N SER A 111 1.28 -1.42 -25.33
CA SER A 111 1.43 -0.15 -26.04
C SER A 111 2.15 -0.35 -27.36
N ALA A 112 1.73 0.37 -28.39
CA ALA A 112 2.49 0.51 -29.62
C ALA A 112 3.52 1.64 -29.57
N ASP A 113 3.43 2.48 -28.52
CA ASP A 113 4.25 3.66 -28.35
C ASP A 113 5.19 3.46 -27.16
N SER A 114 6.25 4.28 -27.05
CA SER A 114 7.18 4.18 -25.93
C SER A 114 6.56 4.65 -24.61
N LEU A 115 6.17 3.71 -23.76
CA LEU A 115 5.79 3.99 -22.38
C LEU A 115 7.00 4.44 -21.55
N ILE A 116 8.21 3.99 -21.90
CA ILE A 116 9.45 4.44 -21.24
C ILE A 116 9.58 5.95 -21.39
N LYS A 117 9.44 6.47 -22.59
CA LYS A 117 9.52 7.91 -22.88
C LYS A 117 8.36 8.68 -22.24
N THR A 118 7.13 8.19 -22.41
CA THR A 118 5.91 8.91 -21.98
C THR A 118 5.81 8.96 -20.45
N TRP A 119 6.10 7.87 -19.75
CA TRP A 119 6.07 7.82 -18.30
C TRP A 119 7.40 8.21 -17.65
N GLY A 120 8.46 8.38 -18.45
CA GLY A 120 9.81 8.67 -17.95
C GLY A 120 10.35 7.52 -17.09
N LEU A 121 10.12 6.27 -17.50
CA LEU A 121 10.56 5.10 -16.76
C LEU A 121 12.09 4.98 -16.85
N GLN A 122 12.72 4.60 -15.74
CA GLN A 122 14.16 4.37 -15.71
C GLN A 122 14.48 3.00 -16.30
N LEU A 123 15.04 2.98 -17.51
CA LEU A 123 15.61 1.79 -18.11
C LEU A 123 16.98 1.51 -17.48
N VAL A 124 17.15 0.30 -16.94
CA VAL A 124 18.37 -0.09 -16.22
C VAL A 124 19.21 -1.13 -16.94
N GLU A 125 18.59 -1.90 -17.84
CA GLU A 125 19.28 -2.86 -18.72
C GLU A 125 18.59 -2.86 -20.10
N GLY A 126 19.40 -3.11 -21.15
CA GLY A 126 18.89 -3.30 -22.48
C GLY A 126 18.37 -2.03 -23.18
N ARG A 127 17.24 -2.14 -23.87
CA ARG A 127 16.71 -1.11 -24.75
C ARG A 127 15.17 -1.08 -24.77
N ASP A 128 14.62 -0.02 -25.33
CA ASP A 128 13.20 0.07 -25.69
C ASP A 128 12.89 -0.76 -26.94
N PHE A 129 11.62 -0.93 -27.26
CA PHE A 129 11.14 -1.67 -28.42
C PHE A 129 11.51 -0.99 -29.73
N LEU A 130 11.84 -1.80 -30.72
CA LEU A 130 12.05 -1.34 -32.09
C LEU A 130 10.72 -1.34 -32.87
N PRO A 131 10.56 -0.47 -33.86
CA PRO A 131 9.32 -0.42 -34.69
C PRO A 131 8.92 -1.76 -35.29
N GLY A 132 9.87 -2.58 -35.74
CA GLY A 132 9.62 -3.91 -36.30
C GLY A 132 9.23 -4.99 -35.30
N GLU A 133 9.28 -4.69 -34.01
CA GLU A 133 8.90 -5.61 -32.93
C GLU A 133 7.46 -5.39 -32.44
N ILE A 134 6.72 -4.44 -33.05
CA ILE A 134 5.37 -4.03 -32.62
C ILE A 134 4.33 -4.63 -33.56
N PRO A 135 3.79 -5.82 -33.28
CA PRO A 135 2.73 -6.41 -34.09
C PRO A 135 1.43 -5.60 -33.97
N ILE A 136 0.67 -5.60 -35.06
CA ILE A 136 -0.70 -5.10 -35.12
C ILE A 136 -1.62 -6.29 -34.90
N ILE A 137 -2.40 -6.27 -33.84
CA ILE A 137 -3.20 -7.41 -33.40
C ILE A 137 -4.66 -7.00 -33.26
N ASP A 138 -5.53 -7.65 -34.03
CA ASP A 138 -6.98 -7.59 -33.77
C ASP A 138 -7.33 -8.58 -32.63
N GLN A 139 -7.62 -8.04 -31.46
CA GLN A 139 -7.94 -8.83 -30.28
C GLN A 139 -9.23 -9.67 -30.39
N SER A 140 -10.06 -9.39 -31.41
CA SER A 140 -11.29 -10.15 -31.64
C SER A 140 -11.06 -11.44 -32.46
N THR A 141 -9.96 -11.51 -33.21
CA THR A 141 -9.71 -12.57 -34.17
C THR A 141 -8.36 -13.26 -34.02
N SER A 142 -7.40 -12.64 -33.35
CA SER A 142 -6.03 -13.14 -33.26
C SER A 142 -5.57 -13.36 -31.83
N ASP A 143 -4.90 -14.49 -31.66
CA ASP A 143 -4.21 -14.89 -30.43
C ASP A 143 -2.70 -14.62 -30.49
N GLU A 144 -2.20 -13.88 -31.44
CA GLU A 144 -0.79 -13.58 -31.59
C GLU A 144 -0.23 -12.85 -30.37
N SER A 145 1.02 -13.12 -30.04
CA SER A 145 1.71 -12.51 -28.89
C SER A 145 3.07 -11.97 -29.33
N PRO A 146 3.51 -10.82 -28.82
CA PRO A 146 4.84 -10.31 -29.09
C PRO A 146 5.92 -11.30 -28.64
N LYS A 147 7.03 -11.32 -29.38
CA LYS A 147 8.19 -12.17 -29.08
C LYS A 147 9.20 -11.51 -28.15
N VAL A 148 8.99 -10.23 -27.83
CA VAL A 148 9.86 -9.44 -26.96
C VAL A 148 9.08 -8.76 -25.85
N VAL A 149 9.74 -8.56 -24.71
CA VAL A 149 9.14 -7.93 -23.53
C VAL A 149 10.15 -7.03 -22.83
N ILE A 150 9.65 -6.01 -22.12
CA ILE A 150 10.39 -5.27 -21.11
C ILE A 150 9.76 -5.56 -19.77
N ILE A 151 10.58 -5.86 -18.77
CA ILE A 151 10.13 -6.27 -17.44
C ILE A 151 10.61 -5.30 -16.38
N THR A 152 9.95 -5.30 -15.21
CA THR A 152 10.48 -4.63 -14.02
C THR A 152 11.60 -5.47 -13.40
N ARG A 153 12.57 -4.82 -12.73
CA ARG A 153 13.62 -5.49 -11.97
C ARG A 153 13.04 -6.48 -10.96
N LYS A 154 11.97 -6.10 -10.25
CA LYS A 154 11.29 -6.99 -9.28
C LYS A 154 10.72 -8.25 -9.91
N LEU A 155 10.21 -8.18 -11.12
CA LEU A 155 9.79 -9.37 -11.85
C LEU A 155 10.99 -10.24 -12.24
N GLY A 156 12.07 -9.63 -12.71
CA GLY A 156 13.32 -10.35 -13.05
C GLY A 156 13.92 -11.09 -11.86
N GLU A 157 14.02 -10.45 -10.71
CA GLU A 157 14.47 -11.05 -9.45
C GLU A 157 13.59 -12.25 -9.02
N LYS A 158 12.27 -12.14 -9.24
CA LYS A 158 11.31 -13.21 -8.92
C LYS A 158 11.41 -14.39 -9.89
N MET A 159 11.59 -14.10 -11.18
CA MET A 159 11.69 -15.12 -12.24
C MET A 159 13.01 -15.87 -12.18
N TRP A 160 14.12 -15.15 -11.96
CA TRP A 160 15.48 -15.71 -11.98
C TRP A 160 16.27 -15.29 -10.73
N PRO A 161 15.99 -15.92 -9.57
CA PRO A 161 16.68 -15.60 -8.31
C PRO A 161 18.18 -15.76 -8.44
N GLY A 162 18.95 -14.78 -7.93
CA GLY A 162 20.42 -14.80 -7.95
C GLY A 162 21.06 -14.40 -9.29
N SER A 163 20.28 -14.08 -10.32
CA SER A 163 20.83 -13.56 -11.59
C SER A 163 21.19 -12.09 -11.48
N THR A 164 22.31 -11.69 -12.10
CA THR A 164 22.80 -10.30 -12.13
C THR A 164 22.27 -9.49 -13.31
N GLY A 165 21.72 -10.15 -14.34
CA GLY A 165 21.13 -9.52 -15.51
C GLY A 165 19.97 -10.35 -16.07
N PHE A 166 19.04 -9.68 -16.74
CA PHE A 166 17.80 -10.31 -17.22
C PHE A 166 17.61 -10.19 -18.73
N VAL A 167 18.30 -9.28 -19.40
CA VAL A 167 18.24 -9.13 -20.86
C VAL A 167 18.71 -10.40 -21.56
N GLY A 168 17.99 -10.79 -22.62
CA GLY A 168 18.26 -12.01 -23.38
C GLY A 168 17.62 -13.29 -22.81
N LYS A 169 17.12 -13.27 -21.57
CA LYS A 169 16.40 -14.40 -20.98
C LYS A 169 15.04 -14.58 -21.61
N THR A 170 14.60 -15.84 -21.71
CA THR A 170 13.29 -16.21 -22.23
C THR A 170 12.34 -16.46 -21.09
N MET A 171 11.11 -15.96 -21.22
CA MET A 171 10.00 -16.25 -20.34
C MET A 171 8.80 -16.74 -21.12
N TYR A 172 7.86 -17.36 -20.43
CA TYR A 172 6.67 -17.95 -21.04
C TYR A 172 5.40 -17.37 -20.42
N PHE A 173 4.45 -17.00 -21.26
CA PHE A 173 3.08 -16.66 -20.85
C PHE A 173 2.26 -17.92 -20.76
N GLY A 174 1.86 -18.31 -19.54
CA GLY A 174 1.22 -19.59 -19.25
C GLY A 174 2.20 -20.73 -19.06
N THR A 175 1.68 -21.94 -19.13
CA THR A 175 2.41 -23.22 -18.98
C THR A 175 1.95 -24.23 -20.02
N GLY A 176 2.73 -25.28 -20.28
CA GLY A 176 2.39 -26.37 -21.20
C GLY A 176 2.63 -26.01 -22.68
N GLU A 177 2.00 -26.77 -23.56
CA GLU A 177 2.22 -26.65 -25.00
C GLU A 177 1.73 -25.33 -25.61
N THR A 178 0.71 -24.71 -24.99
CA THR A 178 0.15 -23.43 -25.42
C THR A 178 0.91 -22.21 -24.86
N ALA A 179 1.94 -22.44 -24.05
CA ALA A 179 2.75 -21.37 -23.51
C ALA A 179 3.48 -20.61 -24.61
N ARG A 180 3.33 -19.28 -24.61
CA ARG A 180 3.93 -18.37 -25.60
C ARG A 180 5.23 -17.82 -25.04
N GLU A 181 6.30 -17.94 -25.81
CA GLU A 181 7.61 -17.45 -25.42
C GLU A 181 7.79 -15.96 -25.76
N ALA A 182 8.54 -15.26 -24.91
CA ALA A 182 9.02 -13.92 -25.19
C ALA A 182 10.38 -13.69 -24.58
N GLN A 183 11.24 -12.97 -25.31
CA GLN A 183 12.58 -12.63 -24.86
C GLN A 183 12.58 -11.26 -24.16
N VAL A 184 13.30 -11.15 -23.05
CA VAL A 184 13.50 -9.88 -22.35
C VAL A 184 14.52 -9.04 -23.12
N VAL A 185 14.10 -7.87 -23.63
CA VAL A 185 14.96 -6.93 -24.36
C VAL A 185 15.33 -5.70 -23.55
N GLY A 186 14.63 -5.46 -22.46
CA GLY A 186 14.90 -4.35 -21.54
C GLY A 186 14.38 -4.62 -20.14
N VAL A 187 14.99 -3.93 -19.18
CA VAL A 187 14.57 -3.96 -17.78
C VAL A 187 14.41 -2.53 -17.28
N ILE A 188 13.27 -2.24 -16.73
CA ILE A 188 12.98 -0.97 -16.04
C ILE A 188 13.11 -1.15 -14.53
N GLU A 189 13.56 -0.12 -13.84
CA GLU A 189 13.77 -0.17 -12.40
C GLU A 189 12.49 -0.52 -11.66
N LYS A 190 11.39 0.19 -11.97
CA LYS A 190 10.13 0.07 -11.24
C LYS A 190 8.94 0.48 -12.10
N LEU A 191 7.84 -0.24 -11.93
CA LEU A 191 6.51 0.16 -12.39
C LEU A 191 5.47 -0.56 -11.53
N GLN A 192 4.65 0.21 -10.82
CA GLN A 192 3.57 -0.37 -10.03
C GLN A 192 2.46 -0.93 -10.92
N THR A 193 1.85 -2.01 -10.45
CA THR A 193 0.67 -2.59 -11.08
C THR A 193 -0.56 -1.70 -10.89
N PRO A 194 -1.63 -1.89 -11.66
CA PRO A 194 -2.91 -1.19 -11.47
C PRO A 194 -3.48 -1.36 -10.05
N GLY A 195 -3.34 -2.55 -9.49
CA GLY A 195 -3.80 -2.89 -8.14
C GLY A 195 -2.87 -2.43 -7.03
N ALA A 196 -1.60 -2.15 -7.34
CA ALA A 196 -0.56 -1.73 -6.37
C ALA A 196 -0.66 -2.54 -5.06
N GLN A 197 -0.55 -3.86 -5.19
CA GLN A 197 -0.69 -4.79 -4.06
C GLN A 197 0.36 -4.50 -3.00
N ILE A 198 0.05 -4.83 -1.76
CA ILE A 198 0.95 -4.66 -0.61
C ILE A 198 2.19 -5.54 -0.76
N THR A 199 2.00 -6.73 -1.32
CA THR A 199 3.06 -7.73 -1.58
C THR A 199 3.99 -7.29 -2.71
N GLU A 200 5.07 -8.03 -2.92
CA GLU A 200 6.05 -7.78 -4.01
C GLU A 200 5.43 -7.82 -5.41
N THR A 201 4.31 -8.54 -5.58
CA THR A 201 3.56 -8.58 -6.84
C THR A 201 3.06 -7.21 -7.30
N GLY A 202 2.92 -6.25 -6.38
CA GLY A 202 2.55 -4.85 -6.69
C GLY A 202 3.55 -4.10 -7.58
N GLU A 203 4.77 -4.62 -7.76
CA GLU A 203 5.82 -4.05 -8.61
C GLU A 203 6.28 -5.00 -9.71
N GLN A 204 5.56 -6.11 -9.93
CA GLN A 204 5.84 -7.07 -11.00
C GLN A 204 5.04 -6.70 -12.24
N SER A 205 5.68 -6.02 -13.18
CA SER A 205 5.03 -5.49 -14.39
C SER A 205 5.81 -5.84 -15.65
N ILE A 206 5.08 -6.01 -16.74
CA ILE A 206 5.60 -6.25 -18.10
C ILE A 206 5.06 -5.17 -19.02
N LEU A 207 5.91 -4.64 -19.89
CA LEU A 207 5.52 -3.87 -21.07
C LEU A 207 5.54 -4.80 -22.28
N LEU A 208 4.48 -4.77 -23.09
CA LEU A 208 4.34 -5.52 -24.34
C LEU A 208 4.14 -4.56 -25.51
N PRO A 209 4.92 -4.71 -26.60
CA PRO A 209 4.79 -3.89 -27.80
C PRO A 209 3.64 -4.39 -28.67
N ILE A 210 2.45 -3.86 -28.49
CA ILE A 210 1.26 -4.27 -29.25
C ILE A 210 0.48 -3.04 -29.68
N ARG A 211 0.16 -2.95 -30.98
CA ARG A 211 -0.89 -2.09 -31.51
C ARG A 211 -2.18 -2.90 -31.61
N ALA A 212 -3.09 -2.67 -30.67
CA ALA A 212 -4.30 -3.48 -30.56
C ALA A 212 -5.52 -2.77 -31.15
N THR A 213 -6.37 -3.53 -31.85
CA THR A 213 -7.74 -3.15 -32.25
C THR A 213 -8.74 -4.14 -31.65
N GLY A 214 -10.02 -4.01 -31.95
CA GLY A 214 -11.09 -4.89 -31.42
C GLY A 214 -11.58 -4.52 -30.01
N GLY A 215 -10.89 -3.65 -29.30
CA GLY A 215 -11.30 -3.18 -27.99
C GLY A 215 -12.49 -2.21 -28.03
N LYS A 216 -13.17 -1.98 -26.91
CA LYS A 216 -14.33 -1.06 -26.80
C LYS A 216 -13.94 0.41 -26.64
N THR A 217 -12.72 0.70 -26.22
CA THR A 217 -12.21 2.03 -25.89
C THR A 217 -10.77 2.16 -26.34
N ASP A 218 -10.39 3.36 -26.74
CA ASP A 218 -9.00 3.72 -26.95
C ASP A 218 -8.51 4.46 -25.71
N ASN A 219 -7.42 3.99 -25.14
CA ASN A 219 -6.86 4.55 -23.90
C ASN A 219 -5.50 5.17 -24.22
N TYR A 220 -5.34 6.41 -23.84
CA TYR A 220 -4.10 7.17 -24.01
C TYR A 220 -3.58 7.61 -22.66
N THR A 221 -2.28 7.69 -22.57
CA THR A 221 -1.56 8.35 -21.49
C THR A 221 -0.79 9.51 -22.07
N LEU A 222 -0.86 10.66 -21.43
CA LEU A 222 -0.23 11.89 -21.89
C LEU A 222 0.67 12.44 -20.77
N ARG A 223 1.79 12.99 -21.18
CA ARG A 223 2.66 13.76 -20.32
C ARG A 223 2.60 15.22 -20.74
N ALA A 224 2.21 16.09 -19.79
CA ALA A 224 2.17 17.53 -19.97
C ALA A 224 3.50 18.18 -19.54
N GLU A 225 3.75 19.39 -20.01
CA GLU A 225 4.77 20.24 -19.44
C GLU A 225 4.50 20.54 -17.96
N PRO A 226 5.55 20.64 -17.13
CA PRO A 226 5.38 20.92 -15.69
C PRO A 226 4.52 22.17 -15.44
N GLY A 227 3.52 22.02 -14.56
CA GLY A 227 2.59 23.08 -14.19
C GLY A 227 1.50 23.41 -15.23
N GLN A 228 1.43 22.71 -16.36
CA GLN A 228 0.45 22.94 -17.43
C GLN A 228 -0.70 21.92 -17.45
N LEU A 229 -0.72 20.98 -16.50
CA LEU A 229 -1.61 19.83 -16.54
C LEU A 229 -3.07 20.19 -16.78
N ASP A 230 -3.64 21.12 -15.98
CA ASP A 230 -5.07 21.47 -16.04
C ASP A 230 -5.44 22.14 -17.37
N ARG A 231 -4.54 22.95 -17.94
CA ARG A 231 -4.72 23.58 -19.25
C ARG A 231 -4.69 22.53 -20.34
N VAL A 232 -3.65 21.69 -20.34
CA VAL A 232 -3.45 20.65 -21.34
C VAL A 232 -4.62 19.65 -21.34
N ILE A 233 -5.15 19.29 -20.18
CA ILE A 233 -6.34 18.42 -20.08
C ILE A 233 -7.53 19.03 -20.82
N LYS A 234 -7.84 20.32 -20.59
CA LYS A 234 -8.98 21.01 -21.22
C LYS A 234 -8.80 21.11 -22.73
N GLU A 235 -7.59 21.48 -23.17
CA GLU A 235 -7.28 21.63 -24.58
C GLU A 235 -7.28 20.27 -25.30
N ALA A 236 -6.74 19.21 -24.69
CA ALA A 236 -6.78 17.85 -25.22
C ALA A 236 -8.22 17.32 -25.36
N GLU A 237 -9.07 17.56 -24.35
CA GLU A 237 -10.49 17.21 -24.43
C GLU A 237 -11.19 17.93 -25.60
N ALA A 238 -11.00 19.24 -25.71
CA ALA A 238 -11.57 20.03 -26.81
C ALA A 238 -11.06 19.58 -28.18
N ALA A 239 -9.77 19.34 -28.34
CA ALA A 239 -9.15 18.88 -29.55
C ALA A 239 -9.69 17.52 -30.02
N VAL A 240 -9.80 16.55 -29.11
CA VAL A 240 -10.36 15.22 -29.43
C VAL A 240 -11.82 15.32 -29.81
N ARG A 241 -12.63 16.12 -29.13
CA ARG A 241 -14.04 16.32 -29.50
C ARG A 241 -14.19 16.94 -30.88
N ALA A 242 -13.37 17.94 -31.19
CA ALA A 242 -13.39 18.62 -32.52
C ALA A 242 -12.91 17.70 -33.63
N ALA A 243 -11.92 16.86 -33.42
CA ALA A 243 -11.34 15.96 -34.42
C ALA A 243 -12.13 14.64 -34.58
N SER A 244 -13.08 14.34 -33.70
CA SER A 244 -13.84 13.09 -33.74
C SER A 244 -14.98 13.17 -34.76
N PRO A 245 -15.06 12.27 -35.76
CA PRO A 245 -16.10 12.28 -36.77
C PRO A 245 -17.50 11.93 -36.21
N THR A 246 -17.54 11.25 -35.09
CA THR A 246 -18.76 10.86 -34.37
C THR A 246 -18.66 11.28 -32.89
N PRO A 247 -19.78 11.44 -32.19
CA PRO A 247 -19.75 11.74 -30.78
C PRO A 247 -18.93 10.73 -29.98
N VAL A 248 -18.13 11.21 -29.04
CA VAL A 248 -17.26 10.40 -28.17
C VAL A 248 -17.54 10.65 -26.71
N ILE A 249 -17.46 9.60 -25.91
CA ILE A 249 -17.46 9.70 -24.44
C ILE A 249 -15.99 9.75 -24.01
N LEU A 250 -15.63 10.82 -23.31
CA LEU A 250 -14.29 11.01 -22.77
C LEU A 250 -14.30 10.79 -21.26
N ARG A 251 -13.27 10.10 -20.78
CA ARG A 251 -12.96 10.00 -19.34
C ARG A 251 -11.50 10.36 -19.15
N ILE A 252 -11.27 11.35 -18.31
CA ILE A 252 -9.93 11.81 -17.97
C ILE A 252 -9.68 11.55 -16.50
N LYS A 253 -8.48 11.10 -16.19
CA LYS A 253 -8.02 10.90 -14.80
C LYS A 253 -6.55 11.26 -14.70
N THR A 254 -6.21 12.10 -13.76
CA THR A 254 -4.82 12.36 -13.41
C THR A 254 -4.23 11.22 -12.59
N MET A 255 -2.92 11.09 -12.58
CA MET A 255 -2.24 10.09 -11.73
C MET A 255 -2.50 10.35 -10.25
N ASN A 256 -2.60 11.61 -9.84
CA ASN A 256 -2.93 11.98 -8.46
C ASN A 256 -4.33 11.50 -8.04
N GLU A 257 -5.33 11.67 -8.92
CA GLU A 257 -6.69 11.12 -8.67
C GLU A 257 -6.69 9.59 -8.60
N MET A 258 -5.91 8.92 -9.46
CA MET A 258 -5.78 7.46 -9.43
C MET A 258 -5.14 7.01 -8.13
N ARG A 259 -4.06 7.65 -7.68
CA ARG A 259 -3.37 7.38 -6.41
C ARG A 259 -4.31 7.59 -5.22
N THR A 260 -4.96 8.73 -5.15
CA THR A 260 -5.92 9.05 -4.08
C THR A 260 -7.06 8.03 -4.02
N THR A 261 -7.62 7.69 -5.18
CA THR A 261 -8.70 6.70 -5.28
C THR A 261 -8.22 5.30 -4.90
N ARG A 262 -7.00 4.92 -5.32
CA ARG A 262 -6.43 3.60 -5.01
C ARG A 262 -6.24 3.41 -3.52
N TYR A 263 -5.68 4.39 -2.84
CA TYR A 263 -5.32 4.28 -1.43
C TYR A 263 -6.38 4.81 -0.46
N ARG A 264 -7.54 5.27 -0.94
CA ARG A 264 -8.62 5.79 -0.08
C ARG A 264 -9.03 4.82 1.02
N ALA A 265 -9.27 3.55 0.66
CA ALA A 265 -9.69 2.53 1.62
C ALA A 265 -8.56 2.19 2.62
N ASP A 266 -7.32 2.12 2.14
CA ASP A 266 -6.14 1.86 2.98
C ASP A 266 -5.92 2.98 4.00
N ASN A 267 -6.05 4.23 3.56
CA ASN A 267 -5.94 5.40 4.43
C ASN A 267 -7.09 5.47 5.46
N ALA A 268 -8.32 5.18 5.03
CA ALA A 268 -9.48 5.14 5.93
C ALA A 268 -9.30 4.07 7.01
N LEU A 269 -8.85 2.86 6.64
CA LEU A 269 -8.55 1.80 7.59
C LEU A 269 -7.42 2.20 8.55
N ALA A 270 -6.35 2.83 8.04
CA ALA A 270 -5.25 3.30 8.88
C ALA A 270 -5.74 4.31 9.94
N TRP A 271 -6.53 5.31 9.55
CA TRP A 271 -7.12 6.27 10.48
C TRP A 271 -8.07 5.64 11.48
N MET A 272 -8.89 4.66 11.06
CA MET A 272 -9.76 3.91 11.95
C MET A 272 -8.95 3.13 13.01
N LEU A 273 -7.87 2.46 12.60
CA LEU A 273 -6.99 1.73 13.52
C LEU A 273 -6.29 2.68 14.50
N VAL A 274 -5.86 3.86 14.07
CA VAL A 274 -5.29 4.89 14.94
C VAL A 274 -6.33 5.35 15.97
N ALA A 275 -7.55 5.65 15.54
CA ALA A 275 -8.63 6.08 16.44
C ALA A 275 -8.96 5.01 17.48
N VAL A 276 -9.08 3.75 17.07
CA VAL A 276 -9.31 2.61 17.99
C VAL A 276 -8.14 2.45 18.96
N SER A 277 -6.90 2.60 18.49
CA SER A 277 -5.70 2.53 19.32
C SER A 277 -5.68 3.60 20.43
N VAL A 278 -6.02 4.84 20.06
CA VAL A 278 -6.13 5.95 21.03
C VAL A 278 -7.24 5.67 22.03
N LEU A 279 -8.40 5.21 21.58
CA LEU A 279 -9.53 4.86 22.46
C LEU A 279 -9.15 3.75 23.45
N LEU A 280 -8.48 2.70 22.97
CA LEU A 280 -8.00 1.60 23.83
C LEU A 280 -7.01 2.10 24.90
N LEU A 281 -6.08 3.00 24.54
CA LEU A 281 -5.16 3.61 25.51
C LEU A 281 -5.90 4.44 26.55
N LEU A 282 -6.91 5.22 26.16
CA LEU A 282 -7.73 6.02 27.07
C LEU A 282 -8.53 5.13 28.04
N ILE A 283 -9.18 4.08 27.53
CA ILE A 283 -9.94 3.12 28.34
C ILE A 283 -9.00 2.40 29.31
N THR A 284 -7.83 1.96 28.84
CA THR A 284 -6.84 1.27 29.70
C THR A 284 -6.33 2.20 30.79
N SER A 285 -6.01 3.45 30.45
CA SER A 285 -5.58 4.46 31.42
C SER A 285 -6.66 4.70 32.48
N SER A 286 -7.91 4.88 32.06
CA SER A 286 -9.05 5.08 32.96
C SER A 286 -9.27 3.88 33.90
N GLY A 287 -9.12 2.66 33.36
CA GLY A 287 -9.19 1.42 34.16
C GLY A 287 -8.11 1.36 35.22
N ILE A 288 -6.86 1.69 34.88
CA ILE A 288 -5.73 1.71 35.83
C ILE A 288 -5.98 2.78 36.92
N VAL A 289 -6.39 4.01 36.56
CA VAL A 289 -6.70 5.10 37.47
C VAL A 289 -7.83 4.69 38.44
N GLY A 290 -8.92 4.10 37.91
CA GLY A 290 -10.07 3.65 38.68
C GLY A 290 -9.68 2.59 39.72
N MET A 291 -8.95 1.56 39.28
CA MET A 291 -8.49 0.49 40.20
C MET A 291 -7.50 1.01 41.24
N ALA A 292 -6.54 1.86 40.86
CA ALA A 292 -5.61 2.48 41.79
C ALA A 292 -6.35 3.32 42.84
N SER A 293 -7.36 4.08 42.43
CA SER A 293 -8.19 4.89 43.37
C SER A 293 -8.98 4.02 44.32
N LEU A 294 -9.56 2.91 43.86
CA LEU A 294 -10.25 1.94 44.73
C LEU A 294 -9.30 1.30 45.74
N TRP A 295 -8.11 0.86 45.29
CA TRP A 295 -7.12 0.27 46.19
C TRP A 295 -6.63 1.25 47.25
N VAL A 296 -6.39 2.51 46.89
CA VAL A 296 -6.04 3.57 47.83
C VAL A 296 -7.15 3.73 48.87
N THR A 297 -8.41 3.76 48.46
CA THR A 297 -9.55 3.90 49.38
C THR A 297 -9.68 2.71 50.31
N GLN A 298 -9.58 1.48 49.82
CA GLN A 298 -9.64 0.26 50.64
C GLN A 298 -8.50 0.12 51.63
N ARG A 299 -7.29 0.62 51.30
CA ARG A 299 -6.09 0.52 52.15
C ARG A 299 -5.83 1.78 52.96
N ARG A 300 -6.77 2.74 53.03
CA ARG A 300 -6.59 4.03 53.71
C ARG A 300 -6.16 3.91 55.16
N LYS A 301 -6.76 2.97 55.95
CA LYS A 301 -6.38 2.70 57.33
C LYS A 301 -4.94 2.18 57.44
N GLN A 302 -4.54 1.23 56.58
CA GLN A 302 -3.19 0.67 56.58
C GLN A 302 -2.13 1.73 56.23
N ILE A 303 -2.44 2.63 55.26
CA ILE A 303 -1.58 3.76 54.88
C ILE A 303 -1.41 4.71 56.09
N GLY A 304 -2.50 5.02 56.79
CA GLY A 304 -2.48 5.87 57.98
C GLY A 304 -1.59 5.31 59.09
N VAL A 305 -1.69 4.01 59.40
CA VAL A 305 -0.84 3.32 60.38
C VAL A 305 0.62 3.37 59.97
N ARG A 306 0.95 3.04 58.71
CA ARG A 306 2.34 3.12 58.22
C ARG A 306 2.91 4.53 58.33
N ARG A 307 2.10 5.56 58.01
CA ARG A 307 2.49 6.96 58.19
C ARG A 307 2.71 7.36 59.64
N ALA A 308 1.88 6.87 60.56
CA ALA A 308 2.04 7.10 61.98
C ALA A 308 3.31 6.44 62.54
N LEU A 309 3.74 5.31 61.96
CA LEU A 309 4.99 4.59 62.30
C LEU A 309 6.23 5.17 61.60
N GLY A 310 6.13 6.33 60.93
CA GLY A 310 7.28 7.03 60.35
C GLY A 310 7.54 6.80 58.85
N ALA A 311 6.67 6.09 58.13
CA ALA A 311 6.84 5.93 56.66
C ALA A 311 6.78 7.28 55.94
N ARG A 312 7.73 7.53 55.05
CA ARG A 312 7.79 8.75 54.21
C ARG A 312 6.75 8.67 53.09
N ARG A 313 6.36 9.84 52.53
CA ARG A 313 5.44 9.90 51.37
C ARG A 313 5.97 9.11 50.17
N VAL A 314 7.28 9.15 49.97
CA VAL A 314 7.96 8.43 48.88
C VAL A 314 7.84 6.92 49.04
N ASP A 315 7.83 6.40 50.27
CA ASP A 315 7.72 4.94 50.52
C ASP A 315 6.32 4.43 50.12
N ILE A 316 5.28 5.21 50.41
CA ILE A 316 3.90 4.92 49.99
C ILE A 316 3.77 4.98 48.47
N LEU A 317 4.34 6.02 47.84
CA LEU A 317 4.33 6.18 46.40
C LEU A 317 5.03 5.02 45.71
N ARG A 318 6.25 4.67 46.15
CA ARG A 318 7.00 3.52 45.61
C ARG A 318 6.21 2.23 45.74
N TYR A 319 5.55 1.98 46.86
CA TYR A 319 4.74 0.78 47.03
C TYR A 319 3.66 0.64 45.95
N PHE A 320 2.84 1.67 45.72
CA PHE A 320 1.78 1.62 44.70
C PHE A 320 2.32 1.54 43.28
N ILE A 321 3.41 2.25 42.99
CA ILE A 321 4.06 2.18 41.64
C ILE A 321 4.60 0.77 41.40
N THR A 322 5.30 0.16 42.38
CA THR A 322 5.84 -1.20 42.26
C THR A 322 4.74 -2.24 42.08
N GLU A 323 3.65 -2.15 42.88
CA GLU A 323 2.50 -3.04 42.76
C GLU A 323 1.86 -2.93 41.34
N ASN A 324 1.71 -1.70 40.81
CA ASN A 324 1.18 -1.49 39.48
C ASN A 324 2.14 -1.99 38.37
N ILE A 325 3.44 -1.77 38.54
CA ILE A 325 4.45 -2.28 37.57
C ILE A 325 4.38 -3.81 37.50
N MET A 326 4.26 -4.50 38.63
CA MET A 326 4.12 -5.97 38.65
C MET A 326 2.87 -6.43 37.87
N ILE A 327 1.72 -5.80 38.11
CA ILE A 327 0.47 -6.14 37.44
C ILE A 327 0.56 -5.82 35.93
N THR A 328 1.12 -4.66 35.57
CA THR A 328 1.32 -4.26 34.19
C THR A 328 2.29 -5.21 33.47
N THR A 329 3.37 -5.66 34.18
CA THR A 329 4.35 -6.60 33.59
C THR A 329 3.70 -7.95 33.28
N ILE A 330 2.83 -8.47 34.16
CA ILE A 330 2.07 -9.69 33.87
C ILE A 330 1.16 -9.46 32.65
N GLY A 331 0.47 -8.31 32.59
CA GLY A 331 -0.35 -7.94 31.45
C GLY A 331 0.46 -7.81 30.15
N VAL A 332 1.63 -7.19 30.20
CA VAL A 332 2.54 -7.04 29.06
C VAL A 332 3.03 -8.41 28.57
N ALA A 333 3.46 -9.29 29.47
CA ALA A 333 3.91 -10.64 29.10
C ALA A 333 2.80 -11.43 28.38
N ALA A 334 1.59 -11.45 28.95
CA ALA A 334 0.44 -12.07 28.32
C ALA A 334 0.08 -11.38 27.00
N GLY A 335 0.16 -10.06 26.94
CA GLY A 335 -0.11 -9.26 25.73
C GLY A 335 0.86 -9.52 24.59
N VAL A 336 2.15 -9.73 24.88
CA VAL A 336 3.15 -10.14 23.88
C VAL A 336 2.79 -11.49 23.29
N LEU A 337 2.43 -12.48 24.09
CA LEU A 337 2.01 -13.80 23.62
C LEU A 337 0.75 -13.70 22.74
N LEU A 338 -0.25 -12.94 23.17
CA LEU A 338 -1.47 -12.70 22.39
C LEU A 338 -1.19 -11.94 21.11
N ALA A 339 -0.29 -10.94 21.11
CA ALA A 339 0.10 -10.19 19.91
C ALA A 339 0.74 -11.10 18.87
N LEU A 340 1.63 -12.00 19.29
CA LEU A 340 2.27 -12.97 18.40
C LEU A 340 1.27 -14.00 17.87
N ALA A 341 0.37 -14.50 18.70
CA ALA A 341 -0.69 -15.43 18.27
C ALA A 341 -1.64 -14.77 17.25
N LEU A 342 -2.08 -13.53 17.52
CA LEU A 342 -2.92 -12.76 16.60
C LEU A 342 -2.18 -12.49 15.29
N ASN A 343 -0.90 -12.08 15.35
CA ASN A 343 -0.10 -11.86 14.17
C ASN A 343 0.06 -13.12 13.33
N GLN A 344 0.27 -14.28 13.95
CA GLN A 344 0.37 -15.56 13.24
C GLN A 344 -0.93 -15.89 12.49
N LEU A 345 -2.10 -15.63 13.08
CA LEU A 345 -3.38 -15.76 12.41
C LEU A 345 -3.51 -14.81 11.21
N LEU A 346 -3.08 -13.54 11.36
CA LEU A 346 -3.12 -12.55 10.27
C LEU A 346 -2.17 -12.93 9.13
N VAL A 347 -0.97 -13.45 9.44
CA VAL A 347 0.00 -13.92 8.44
C VAL A 347 -0.55 -15.13 7.68
N SER A 348 -1.12 -16.10 8.36
CA SER A 348 -1.61 -17.32 7.72
C SER A 348 -2.91 -17.14 6.92
N SER A 349 -3.79 -16.23 7.34
CA SER A 349 -5.10 -16.03 6.72
C SER A 349 -5.15 -14.89 5.71
N LEU A 350 -4.29 -13.87 5.87
CA LEU A 350 -4.33 -12.62 5.09
C LEU A 350 -3.00 -12.28 4.40
N GLU A 351 -2.04 -13.21 4.42
CA GLU A 351 -0.70 -13.02 3.82
C GLU A 351 0.01 -11.72 4.29
N MET A 352 -0.26 -11.31 5.52
CA MET A 352 0.32 -10.08 6.07
C MET A 352 1.79 -10.27 6.46
N ALA A 353 2.54 -9.18 6.56
CA ALA A 353 3.91 -9.21 7.03
C ALA A 353 3.99 -9.58 8.51
N ARG A 354 5.07 -10.29 8.89
CA ARG A 354 5.33 -10.65 10.29
C ARG A 354 5.56 -9.38 11.14
N LEU A 355 5.03 -9.39 12.35
CA LEU A 355 5.19 -8.30 13.32
C LEU A 355 6.64 -8.19 13.78
N PRO A 356 7.36 -7.07 13.52
CA PRO A 356 8.70 -6.86 14.05
C PRO A 356 8.70 -6.72 15.56
N ALA A 357 9.71 -7.30 16.23
CA ALA A 357 9.84 -7.25 17.71
C ALA A 357 9.86 -5.82 18.29
N GLY A 358 10.30 -4.84 17.50
CA GLY A 358 10.32 -3.42 17.88
C GLY A 358 8.97 -2.88 18.34
N TYR A 359 7.86 -3.32 17.71
CA TYR A 359 6.51 -2.92 18.14
C TYR A 359 6.11 -3.46 19.49
N LEU A 360 6.54 -4.69 19.82
CA LEU A 360 6.28 -5.31 21.11
C LEU A 360 7.06 -4.61 22.22
N ILE A 361 8.33 -4.28 21.97
CA ILE A 361 9.19 -3.56 22.90
C ILE A 361 8.66 -2.14 23.14
N ALA A 362 8.35 -1.41 22.06
CA ALA A 362 7.79 -0.07 22.17
C ALA A 362 6.43 -0.08 22.88
N GLY A 363 5.54 -1.02 22.54
CA GLY A 363 4.25 -1.19 23.20
C GLY A 363 4.39 -1.49 24.69
N ALA A 364 5.29 -2.40 25.09
CA ALA A 364 5.59 -2.68 26.47
C ALA A 364 6.04 -1.41 27.22
N GLY A 365 6.96 -0.64 26.63
CA GLY A 365 7.43 0.64 27.18
C GLY A 365 6.30 1.65 27.39
N VAL A 366 5.41 1.78 26.40
CA VAL A 366 4.23 2.64 26.48
C VAL A 366 3.31 2.23 27.64
N PHE A 367 3.00 0.93 27.80
CA PHE A 367 2.11 0.47 28.87
C PHE A 367 2.75 0.60 30.25
N TRP A 368 4.07 0.39 30.41
CA TRP A 368 4.76 0.67 31.66
C TRP A 368 4.74 2.16 32.02
N ALA A 369 5.07 3.04 31.07
CA ALA A 369 5.01 4.49 31.27
C ALA A 369 3.60 4.97 31.62
N LEU A 370 2.60 4.47 30.88
CA LEU A 370 1.19 4.79 31.07
C LEU A 370 0.67 4.28 32.42
N GLY A 371 1.08 3.06 32.84
CA GLY A 371 0.76 2.49 34.15
C GLY A 371 1.31 3.35 35.29
N VAL A 372 2.58 3.77 35.19
CA VAL A 372 3.19 4.66 36.20
C VAL A 372 2.48 6.01 36.25
N ALA A 373 2.22 6.63 35.08
CA ALA A 373 1.56 7.92 35.01
C ALA A 373 0.13 7.88 35.55
N ALA A 374 -0.63 6.82 35.24
CA ALA A 374 -2.01 6.66 35.70
C ALA A 374 -2.13 6.45 37.22
N VAL A 375 -1.18 5.75 37.83
CA VAL A 375 -1.17 5.49 39.30
C VAL A 375 -0.59 6.66 40.09
N TYR A 376 0.24 7.49 39.46
CA TYR A 376 0.93 8.59 40.16
C TYR A 376 -0.02 9.53 40.90
N GLY A 377 -1.10 9.99 40.29
CA GLY A 377 -2.09 10.89 40.90
C GLY A 377 -2.78 10.30 42.13
N PRO A 378 -3.45 9.13 41.99
CA PRO A 378 -4.04 8.42 43.16
C PRO A 378 -3.06 8.11 44.28
N ALA A 379 -1.86 7.63 43.93
CA ALA A 379 -0.81 7.31 44.91
C ALA A 379 -0.28 8.56 45.64
N TRP A 380 -0.13 9.67 44.93
CA TRP A 380 0.24 10.95 45.54
C TRP A 380 -0.81 11.45 46.54
N ARG A 381 -2.09 11.37 46.19
CA ARG A 381 -3.21 11.68 47.09
C ARG A 381 -3.19 10.78 48.33
N ALA A 382 -2.95 9.47 48.17
CA ALA A 382 -2.78 8.53 49.27
C ALA A 382 -1.64 8.90 50.20
N ALA A 383 -0.48 9.26 49.64
CA ALA A 383 0.71 9.64 50.39
C ALA A 383 0.55 10.97 51.17
N SER A 384 -0.41 11.81 50.80
CA SER A 384 -0.70 13.08 51.47
C SER A 384 -1.72 13.00 52.61
N ILE A 385 -2.36 11.84 52.85
CA ILE A 385 -3.31 11.64 53.93
C ILE A 385 -2.62 11.83 55.26
N SER A 386 -3.21 12.67 56.17
CA SER A 386 -2.68 12.88 57.51
C SER A 386 -2.98 11.66 58.41
N PRO A 387 -2.05 11.24 59.29
CA PRO A 387 -2.29 10.13 60.24
C PRO A 387 -3.54 10.33 61.07
N ALA A 388 -3.79 11.57 61.55
CA ALA A 388 -4.93 11.92 62.39
C ALA A 388 -6.29 11.73 61.73
N THR A 389 -6.40 11.96 60.40
CA THR A 389 -7.66 11.77 59.65
C THR A 389 -7.93 10.31 59.30
N ALA A 390 -6.88 9.47 59.22
CA ALA A 390 -7.01 8.04 58.91
C ALA A 390 -7.50 7.21 60.11
N THR A 391 -7.28 7.67 61.33
CA THR A 391 -7.70 6.99 62.57
C THR A 391 -9.08 7.45 63.08
N ARG A 392 -9.58 8.60 62.63
CA ARG A 392 -10.86 9.22 63.07
C ARG A 392 -12.09 8.72 62.36
N SER A 393 -11.97 8.05 61.23
CA SER A 393 -13.08 7.45 60.45
C SER A 393 -13.27 5.98 60.88
N ALA A 394 -13.69 5.75 62.10
CA ALA A 394 -14.23 4.48 62.60
C ALA A 394 -15.73 4.59 62.71
#